data_43c0679d61a3fc704f4d7d0d4953faa5
#
_entry.id   43c0679d61a3fc704f4d7d0d4953faa5
#
_cell.length_a   1.000
_cell.length_b   1.000
_cell.length_c   1.000
_cell.angle_alpha   90.00
_cell.angle_beta   90.00
_cell.angle_gamma   90.00
#
_symmetry.space_group_name_H-M   'P 1'
#
loop_
_entity.id
_entity.type
_entity.pdbx_description
1 polymer ?
#
loop_
_entity_poly.entity_id
_entity_poly.type
_entity_poly.pdbx_seq_one_letter_code
_entity_poly.pdbx_strand_id
1 'polypeptide(L)'
;PLIVDGGACGRGLESTIVKIAPGEKKPIIEVLRPGPITEIDLKKFGKVVFAKRNEVVEDSAPEAPGMLQSHYAPHKQLRLLERPEDFSPEEGKRYALLSYRGQQKDGYLDLHEWDEIAILSPGSGRVAEAGIRLFHVIRQLDLSDVDEIISEPFPERGVGKAILDKLRKASS
;
A
#
# COMPACT_ATOMS: atom_id res chain seq x y z
N PRO A 1 -10.64 24.11 -14.71
CA PRO A 1 -11.29 22.80 -14.56
C PRO A 1 -12.19 22.80 -13.32
N LEU A 2 -13.33 22.14 -13.40
CA LEU A 2 -14.27 21.95 -12.29
C LEU A 2 -14.01 20.57 -11.66
N ILE A 3 -13.85 20.52 -10.33
CA ILE A 3 -13.77 19.29 -9.56
C ILE A 3 -15.04 19.20 -8.71
N VAL A 4 -15.77 18.08 -8.82
CA VAL A 4 -16.92 17.78 -7.97
C VAL A 4 -16.46 16.81 -6.89
N ASP A 5 -16.44 17.29 -5.65
CA ASP A 5 -16.09 16.45 -4.50
C ASP A 5 -17.31 15.64 -4.05
N GLY A 6 -17.24 14.32 -4.24
CA GLY A 6 -18.26 13.36 -3.79
C GLY A 6 -18.04 12.84 -2.36
N GLY A 7 -17.05 13.36 -1.64
CA GLY A 7 -16.65 12.89 -0.31
C GLY A 7 -15.78 11.64 -0.34
N ALA A 8 -15.49 11.10 0.85
CA ALA A 8 -14.62 9.95 1.02
C ALA A 8 -15.22 8.67 0.42
N CYS A 9 -14.44 7.95 -0.39
CA CYS A 9 -14.88 6.67 -0.93
C CYS A 9 -14.84 5.56 0.14
N GLY A 10 -15.86 4.71 0.15
CA GLY A 10 -16.07 3.69 1.20
C GLY A 10 -15.02 2.59 1.30
N ARG A 11 -14.04 2.53 0.38
CA ARG A 11 -12.98 1.51 0.38
C ARG A 11 -11.57 2.08 0.44
N GLY A 12 -11.38 3.37 0.18
CA GLY A 12 -10.10 4.08 0.25
C GLY A 12 -9.03 3.66 -0.76
N LEU A 13 -9.22 2.57 -1.47
CA LEU A 13 -8.31 2.03 -2.48
C LEU A 13 -9.00 2.00 -3.84
N GLU A 14 -8.21 2.03 -4.92
CA GLU A 14 -8.74 1.91 -6.27
C GLU A 14 -9.26 0.49 -6.54
N SER A 15 -10.09 0.38 -7.59
CA SER A 15 -10.65 -0.89 -8.05
C SER A 15 -9.57 -1.92 -8.40
N THR A 16 -9.87 -3.18 -8.13
CA THR A 16 -9.09 -4.31 -8.63
C THR A 16 -9.20 -4.38 -10.16
N ILE A 17 -8.07 -4.53 -10.85
CA ILE A 17 -8.03 -4.72 -12.30
C ILE A 17 -7.53 -6.13 -12.58
N VAL A 18 -8.26 -6.86 -13.43
CA VAL A 18 -7.91 -8.21 -13.80
C VAL A 18 -7.93 -8.39 -15.32
N LYS A 19 -7.07 -9.27 -15.80
CA LYS A 19 -7.09 -9.82 -17.16
C LYS A 19 -7.53 -11.27 -17.07
N ILE A 20 -8.42 -11.69 -17.97
CA ILE A 20 -8.95 -13.05 -17.99
C ILE A 20 -8.43 -13.75 -19.22
N ALA A 21 -7.84 -14.92 -19.04
CA ALA A 21 -7.36 -15.78 -20.11
C ALA A 21 -7.98 -17.17 -20.01
N PRO A 22 -8.13 -17.90 -21.15
CA PRO A 22 -8.54 -19.29 -21.15
C PRO A 22 -7.58 -20.16 -20.32
N GLY A 23 -8.11 -21.15 -19.62
CA GLY A 23 -7.34 -22.17 -18.92
C GLY A 23 -7.95 -23.54 -19.17
N GLU A 24 -7.21 -24.61 -18.91
CA GLU A 24 -7.63 -25.99 -19.24
C GLU A 24 -8.96 -26.42 -18.58
N LYS A 25 -9.17 -26.08 -17.32
CA LYS A 25 -10.39 -26.45 -16.55
C LYS A 25 -11.16 -25.24 -16.08
N LYS A 26 -10.48 -24.14 -15.79
CA LYS A 26 -11.07 -22.88 -15.30
C LYS A 26 -10.27 -21.73 -15.90
N PRO A 27 -10.89 -20.56 -16.09
CA PRO A 27 -10.16 -19.38 -16.58
C PRO A 27 -9.03 -19.01 -15.63
N ILE A 28 -7.99 -18.42 -16.20
CA ILE A 28 -6.89 -17.79 -15.44
C ILE A 28 -7.26 -16.32 -15.27
N ILE A 29 -7.26 -15.89 -14.02
CA ILE A 29 -7.54 -14.51 -13.62
C ILE A 29 -6.23 -13.90 -13.18
N GLU A 30 -5.63 -13.08 -14.02
CA GLU A 30 -4.40 -12.37 -13.73
C GLU A 30 -4.74 -11.01 -13.10
N VAL A 31 -4.28 -10.78 -11.86
CA VAL A 31 -4.48 -9.51 -11.16
C VAL A 31 -3.39 -8.55 -11.60
N LEU A 32 -3.77 -7.53 -12.37
CA LEU A 32 -2.89 -6.47 -12.85
C LEU A 32 -2.71 -5.36 -11.79
N ARG A 33 -3.80 -5.04 -11.08
CA ARG A 33 -3.79 -4.10 -9.96
C ARG A 33 -4.57 -4.68 -8.78
N PRO A 34 -3.93 -4.94 -7.64
CA PRO A 34 -4.63 -5.32 -6.43
C PRO A 34 -5.51 -4.18 -5.90
N GLY A 35 -6.70 -4.54 -5.41
CA GLY A 35 -7.69 -3.61 -4.87
C GLY A 35 -8.62 -4.28 -3.86
N PRO A 36 -9.80 -3.69 -3.58
CA PRO A 36 -10.74 -4.19 -2.60
C PRO A 36 -11.37 -5.54 -2.92
N ILE A 37 -11.47 -5.91 -4.21
CA ILE A 37 -11.83 -7.28 -4.61
C ILE A 37 -10.57 -8.12 -4.52
N THR A 38 -10.56 -9.06 -3.60
CA THR A 38 -9.36 -9.81 -3.24
C THR A 38 -9.21 -11.11 -4.03
N GLU A 39 -8.04 -11.75 -3.92
CA GLU A 39 -7.82 -13.07 -4.52
C GLU A 39 -8.81 -14.13 -3.99
N ILE A 40 -9.26 -13.99 -2.72
CA ILE A 40 -10.23 -14.91 -2.11
C ILE A 40 -11.58 -14.81 -2.83
N ASP A 41 -11.98 -13.60 -3.18
CA ASP A 41 -13.22 -13.36 -3.92
C ASP A 41 -13.12 -13.88 -5.35
N LEU A 42 -11.97 -13.72 -5.99
CA LEU A 42 -11.72 -14.11 -7.38
C LEU A 42 -11.54 -15.64 -7.55
N LYS A 43 -10.98 -16.33 -6.56
CA LYS A 43 -10.76 -17.80 -6.61
C LYS A 43 -12.01 -18.62 -6.89
N LYS A 44 -13.20 -18.08 -6.61
CA LYS A 44 -14.49 -18.72 -6.93
C LYS A 44 -14.70 -18.88 -8.43
N PHE A 45 -14.12 -17.99 -9.24
CA PHE A 45 -14.37 -17.89 -10.68
C PHE A 45 -13.24 -18.50 -11.52
N GLY A 46 -12.02 -18.61 -11.00
CA GLY A 46 -10.89 -19.12 -11.75
C GLY A 46 -9.61 -19.32 -10.94
N LYS A 47 -8.53 -19.69 -11.65
CA LYS A 47 -7.19 -19.74 -11.09
C LYS A 47 -6.64 -18.31 -11.03
N VAL A 48 -6.40 -17.79 -9.83
CA VAL A 48 -5.86 -16.44 -9.63
C VAL A 48 -4.34 -16.47 -9.65
N VAL A 49 -3.75 -15.59 -10.43
CA VAL A 49 -2.31 -15.29 -10.48
C VAL A 49 -2.12 -13.78 -10.36
N PHE A 50 -0.95 -13.36 -9.91
CA PHE A 50 -0.59 -11.94 -9.90
C PHE A 50 0.40 -11.66 -11.02
N ALA A 51 0.22 -10.54 -11.71
CA ALA A 51 1.18 -10.09 -12.69
C ALA A 51 2.57 -9.95 -12.05
N LYS A 52 3.60 -10.45 -12.73
CA LYS A 52 4.98 -10.28 -12.26
C LYS A 52 5.35 -8.81 -12.31
N ARG A 53 5.99 -8.33 -11.24
CA ARG A 53 6.35 -6.92 -11.06
C ARG A 53 7.48 -6.44 -11.99
N ASN A 54 8.11 -7.34 -12.73
CA ASN A 54 9.43 -7.12 -13.32
C ASN A 54 9.45 -7.19 -14.82
N GLU A 55 8.56 -6.64 -15.55
CA GLU A 55 8.79 -6.48 -16.98
C GLU A 55 7.93 -5.32 -17.49
N VAL A 56 8.11 -4.12 -16.93
CA VAL A 56 7.88 -2.94 -17.74
C VAL A 56 9.09 -2.87 -18.69
N VAL A 57 8.97 -3.48 -19.83
CA VAL A 57 9.83 -3.17 -20.97
C VAL A 57 9.66 -1.66 -21.17
N GLU A 58 10.75 -0.90 -21.11
CA GLU A 58 10.77 0.57 -21.14
C GLU A 58 9.96 1.21 -22.29
N ASP A 59 9.55 0.41 -23.27
CA ASP A 59 8.84 0.85 -24.49
C ASP A 59 7.36 0.44 -24.55
N SER A 60 6.77 -0.23 -23.55
CA SER A 60 5.37 -0.62 -23.61
C SER A 60 4.50 0.21 -22.67
N ALA A 61 3.40 0.77 -23.20
CA ALA A 61 2.37 1.41 -22.38
C ALA A 61 1.85 0.43 -21.31
N PRO A 62 1.68 0.85 -20.05
CA PRO A 62 1.18 -0.02 -18.98
C PRO A 62 -0.22 -0.55 -19.33
N GLU A 63 -0.44 -1.86 -19.16
CA GLU A 63 -1.73 -2.51 -19.47
C GLU A 63 -2.89 -1.99 -18.58
N ALA A 64 -2.58 -1.36 -17.45
CA ALA A 64 -3.58 -0.79 -16.56
C ALA A 64 -3.07 0.48 -15.83
N PRO A 65 -3.96 1.43 -15.51
CA PRO A 65 -3.60 2.59 -14.69
C PRO A 65 -3.06 2.17 -13.32
N GLY A 66 -2.01 2.85 -12.85
CA GLY A 66 -1.39 2.56 -11.54
C GLY A 66 -0.41 1.39 -11.53
N MET A 67 0.04 0.92 -12.72
CA MET A 67 1.14 -0.04 -12.83
C MET A 67 2.52 0.62 -12.79
N LEU A 68 2.60 1.93 -13.04
CA LEU A 68 3.86 2.67 -13.00
C LEU A 68 4.45 2.66 -11.57
N GLN A 69 5.78 2.58 -11.50
CA GLN A 69 6.55 2.88 -10.28
C GLN A 69 6.29 4.34 -9.91
N SER A 70 6.60 4.78 -8.75
CA SER A 70 6.39 6.16 -8.26
C SER A 70 4.94 6.71 -8.30
N HIS A 71 3.95 5.88 -8.58
CA HIS A 71 2.55 6.28 -8.44
C HIS A 71 2.20 6.27 -6.95
N TYR A 72 1.65 7.38 -6.42
CA TYR A 72 1.29 7.57 -5.00
C TYR A 72 2.43 8.00 -4.07
N ALA A 73 3.63 8.25 -4.57
CA ALA A 73 4.72 8.73 -3.75
C ALA A 73 4.38 10.10 -3.15
N PRO A 74 4.54 10.31 -1.84
CA PRO A 74 4.54 11.64 -1.24
C PRO A 74 5.77 12.43 -1.70
N HIS A 75 5.82 13.73 -1.40
CA HIS A 75 7.01 14.56 -1.66
C HIS A 75 8.18 14.14 -0.76
N LYS A 76 7.87 13.77 0.49
CA LYS A 76 8.85 13.22 1.42
C LYS A 76 9.16 11.78 1.07
N GLN A 77 10.37 11.37 1.33
CA GLN A 77 10.75 9.97 1.17
C GLN A 77 9.87 9.08 2.05
N LEU A 78 9.25 8.07 1.46
CA LEU A 78 8.56 7.03 2.18
C LEU A 78 9.37 5.74 2.03
N ARG A 79 9.68 5.10 3.14
CA ARG A 79 10.42 3.82 3.15
C ARG A 79 9.59 2.75 3.84
N LEU A 80 9.32 1.66 3.13
CA LEU A 80 8.69 0.46 3.68
C LEU A 80 9.78 -0.44 4.27
N LEU A 81 9.73 -0.67 5.57
CA LEU A 81 10.62 -1.62 6.23
C LEU A 81 10.06 -3.04 6.11
N GLU A 82 10.91 -4.00 5.81
CA GLU A 82 10.54 -5.42 5.89
C GLU A 82 10.62 -5.91 7.35
N ARG A 83 11.59 -5.43 8.11
CA ARG A 83 11.83 -5.77 9.51
C ARG A 83 12.27 -4.55 10.30
N PRO A 84 12.02 -4.52 11.64
CA PRO A 84 12.50 -3.44 12.49
C PRO A 84 14.00 -3.17 12.38
N GLU A 85 14.82 -4.21 12.26
CA GLU A 85 16.27 -4.13 12.18
C GLU A 85 16.80 -3.45 10.92
N ASP A 86 15.95 -3.32 9.90
CA ASP A 86 16.30 -2.63 8.65
C ASP A 86 16.26 -1.09 8.80
N PHE A 87 15.81 -0.58 9.95
CA PHE A 87 15.80 0.83 10.26
C PHE A 87 17.16 1.30 10.78
N SER A 88 17.70 2.31 10.14
CA SER A 88 18.94 2.98 10.55
C SER A 88 18.71 4.50 10.48
N PRO A 89 18.46 5.16 11.63
CA PRO A 89 18.22 6.60 11.65
C PRO A 89 19.51 7.38 11.35
N GLU A 90 19.35 8.51 10.68
CA GLU A 90 20.40 9.50 10.45
C GLU A 90 20.29 10.59 11.52
N GLU A 91 21.45 11.04 12.02
CA GLU A 91 21.49 12.10 13.04
C GLU A 91 20.88 13.42 12.51
N GLY A 92 20.01 14.00 13.30
CA GLY A 92 19.33 15.26 12.99
C GLY A 92 18.12 15.16 12.07
N LYS A 93 17.80 13.97 11.52
CA LYS A 93 16.55 13.75 10.78
C LYS A 93 15.38 13.47 11.72
N ARG A 94 14.22 13.99 11.33
CA ARG A 94 12.93 13.74 11.98
C ARG A 94 12.15 12.68 11.20
N TYR A 95 11.58 11.72 11.92
CA TYR A 95 10.93 10.56 11.33
C TYR A 95 9.50 10.40 11.80
N ALA A 96 8.60 10.11 10.85
CA ALA A 96 7.26 9.64 11.17
C ALA A 96 7.16 8.12 10.99
N LEU A 97 6.43 7.46 11.90
CA LEU A 97 6.03 6.07 11.74
C LEU A 97 4.59 5.98 11.22
N LEU A 98 4.42 5.35 10.06
CA LEU A 98 3.13 4.91 9.55
C LEU A 98 2.90 3.47 10.01
N SER A 99 2.16 3.32 11.12
CA SER A 99 1.90 2.02 11.73
C SER A 99 0.53 1.47 11.32
N TYR A 100 0.46 0.16 11.14
CA TYR A 100 -0.79 -0.54 10.87
C TYR A 100 -1.71 -0.53 12.09
N ARG A 101 -1.23 -1.01 13.24
CA ARG A 101 -2.04 -1.25 14.43
C ARG A 101 -1.58 -0.47 15.67
N GLY A 102 -0.39 0.05 15.66
CA GLY A 102 0.23 0.69 16.83
C GLY A 102 0.44 -0.30 17.98
N GLN A 103 0.92 -1.51 17.71
CA GLN A 103 1.18 -2.50 18.75
C GLN A 103 2.68 -2.66 19.01
N GLN A 104 3.09 -2.51 20.26
CA GLN A 104 4.49 -2.65 20.69
C GLN A 104 5.10 -3.98 20.30
N LYS A 105 4.32 -5.08 20.38
CA LYS A 105 4.79 -6.42 20.01
C LYS A 105 5.24 -6.56 18.56
N ASP A 106 4.84 -5.63 17.68
CA ASP A 106 5.23 -5.63 16.28
C ASP A 106 6.66 -5.05 16.10
N GLY A 107 7.23 -4.43 17.17
CA GLY A 107 8.65 -4.02 17.26
C GLY A 107 8.97 -2.66 16.63
N TYR A 108 7.99 -2.00 15.99
CA TYR A 108 8.23 -0.73 15.29
C TYR A 108 8.05 0.50 16.16
N LEU A 109 7.16 0.46 17.17
CA LEU A 109 6.88 1.62 18.03
C LEU A 109 8.08 2.02 18.89
N ASP A 110 8.77 1.03 19.42
CA ASP A 110 9.89 1.23 20.35
C ASP A 110 11.25 1.30 19.62
N LEU A 111 11.24 1.27 18.28
CA LEU A 111 12.44 1.23 17.46
C LEU A 111 13.21 2.57 17.47
N HIS A 112 12.48 3.67 17.65
CA HIS A 112 13.01 5.03 17.63
C HIS A 112 12.10 5.96 18.43
N GLU A 113 12.63 7.11 18.85
CA GLU A 113 11.80 8.24 19.33
C GLU A 113 11.20 8.94 18.10
N TRP A 114 10.02 8.46 17.68
CA TRP A 114 9.33 8.98 16.52
C TRP A 114 8.80 10.40 16.78
N ASP A 115 9.09 11.35 15.87
CA ASP A 115 8.52 12.71 15.92
C ASP A 115 7.01 12.70 15.71
N GLU A 116 6.52 11.76 14.89
CA GLU A 116 5.10 11.55 14.65
C GLU A 116 4.78 10.06 14.48
N ILE A 117 3.65 9.62 15.05
CA ILE A 117 3.15 8.25 14.87
C ILE A 117 1.72 8.32 14.35
N ALA A 118 1.49 7.77 13.15
CA ALA A 118 0.18 7.67 12.54
C ALA A 118 -0.27 6.21 12.47
N ILE A 119 -1.37 5.88 13.16
CA ILE A 119 -1.89 4.52 13.23
C ILE A 119 -3.11 4.40 12.30
N LEU A 120 -3.06 3.46 11.36
CA LEU A 120 -4.09 3.29 10.33
C LEU A 120 -5.33 2.54 10.83
N SER A 121 -5.16 1.55 11.71
CA SER A 121 -6.29 0.79 12.29
C SER A 121 -6.06 0.51 13.78
N PRO A 122 -6.19 1.54 14.64
CA PRO A 122 -5.97 1.38 16.07
C PRO A 122 -6.99 0.41 16.68
N GLY A 123 -6.53 -0.44 17.60
CA GLY A 123 -7.36 -1.38 18.35
C GLY A 123 -7.81 -2.60 17.53
N SER A 124 -8.66 -2.43 16.53
CA SER A 124 -9.26 -3.55 15.79
C SER A 124 -8.29 -4.27 14.85
N GLY A 125 -7.28 -3.59 14.33
CA GLY A 125 -6.36 -4.12 13.33
C GLY A 125 -7.06 -4.59 12.06
N ARG A 126 -8.13 -3.90 11.64
CA ARG A 126 -8.86 -4.22 10.41
C ARG A 126 -8.13 -3.66 9.19
N VAL A 127 -7.64 -4.53 8.34
CA VAL A 127 -6.91 -4.14 7.12
C VAL A 127 -7.76 -3.24 6.20
N ALA A 128 -9.08 -3.48 6.15
CA ALA A 128 -9.98 -2.63 5.37
C ALA A 128 -10.05 -1.19 5.90
N GLU A 129 -10.05 -0.99 7.22
CA GLU A 129 -9.98 0.33 7.84
C GLU A 129 -8.66 1.04 7.50
N ALA A 130 -7.54 0.32 7.59
CA ALA A 130 -6.24 0.84 7.20
C ALA A 130 -6.24 1.29 5.73
N GLY A 131 -6.85 0.52 4.82
CA GLY A 131 -6.98 0.88 3.41
C GLY A 131 -7.77 2.18 3.18
N ILE A 132 -8.85 2.39 3.93
CA ILE A 132 -9.66 3.62 3.85
C ILE A 132 -8.85 4.86 4.25
N ARG A 133 -8.02 4.73 5.27
CA ARG A 133 -7.25 5.85 5.84
C ARG A 133 -5.91 6.10 5.18
N LEU A 134 -5.37 5.13 4.44
CA LEU A 134 -3.99 5.10 3.94
C LEU A 134 -3.57 6.41 3.28
N PHE A 135 -4.23 6.81 2.21
CA PHE A 135 -3.82 7.98 1.44
C PHE A 135 -4.06 9.31 2.17
N HIS A 136 -5.09 9.37 3.01
CA HIS A 136 -5.32 10.54 3.85
C HIS A 136 -4.17 10.72 4.85
N VAL A 137 -3.79 9.65 5.53
CA VAL A 137 -2.73 9.68 6.53
C VAL A 137 -1.36 9.94 5.89
N ILE A 138 -1.04 9.29 4.76
CA ILE A 138 0.21 9.59 4.04
C ILE A 138 0.29 11.08 3.68
N ARG A 139 -0.80 11.69 3.20
CA ARG A 139 -0.83 13.13 2.90
C ARG A 139 -0.66 14.01 4.15
N GLN A 140 -1.22 13.61 5.30
CA GLN A 140 -1.00 14.34 6.55
C GLN A 140 0.48 14.31 6.94
N LEU A 141 1.13 13.14 6.89
CA LEU A 141 2.55 12.99 7.16
C LEU A 141 3.43 13.73 6.14
N ASP A 142 3.02 13.78 4.88
CA ASP A 142 3.71 14.54 3.84
C ASP A 142 3.71 16.05 4.08
N LEU A 143 2.68 16.56 4.76
CA LEU A 143 2.54 17.96 5.14
C LEU A 143 3.11 18.28 6.53
N SER A 144 3.42 17.27 7.33
CA SER A 144 3.93 17.46 8.70
C SER A 144 5.40 17.86 8.69
N ASP A 145 5.98 18.04 9.87
CA ASP A 145 7.31 18.60 10.05
C ASP A 145 8.42 17.53 10.16
N VAL A 146 8.21 16.38 9.52
CA VAL A 146 9.18 15.27 9.46
C VAL A 146 9.95 15.28 8.14
N ASP A 147 11.10 14.62 8.11
CA ASP A 147 11.95 14.54 6.91
C ASP A 147 11.71 13.25 6.12
N GLU A 148 11.32 12.17 6.80
CA GLU A 148 11.10 10.87 6.19
C GLU A 148 9.94 10.13 6.86
N ILE A 149 9.18 9.37 6.07
CA ILE A 149 8.06 8.53 6.53
C ILE A 149 8.51 7.08 6.49
N ILE A 150 8.47 6.41 7.63
CA ILE A 150 8.79 4.99 7.77
C ILE A 150 7.49 4.21 7.92
N SER A 151 7.27 3.23 7.06
CA SER A 151 6.10 2.36 7.14
C SER A 151 6.48 0.95 7.59
N GLU A 152 5.73 0.41 8.54
CA GLU A 152 5.78 -1.03 8.84
C GLU A 152 5.03 -1.83 7.76
N PRO A 153 5.32 -3.14 7.60
CA PRO A 153 4.66 -3.99 6.61
C PRO A 153 3.20 -4.30 6.99
N PHE A 154 2.43 -4.67 5.98
CA PHE A 154 1.04 -5.08 6.14
C PHE A 154 0.88 -6.58 5.85
N PRO A 155 -0.20 -7.24 6.34
CA PRO A 155 -0.46 -8.64 6.02
C PRO A 155 -0.54 -8.88 4.51
N GLU A 156 0.22 -9.83 3.98
CA GLU A 156 0.24 -10.19 2.55
C GLU A 156 -0.98 -11.00 2.10
N ARG A 157 -2.15 -10.68 2.62
CA ARG A 157 -3.42 -11.36 2.31
C ARG A 157 -4.57 -10.36 2.17
N GLY A 158 -5.52 -10.72 1.32
CA GLY A 158 -6.71 -9.90 1.11
C GLY A 158 -6.36 -8.46 0.71
N VAL A 159 -7.01 -7.49 1.33
CA VAL A 159 -6.79 -6.05 1.10
C VAL A 159 -5.36 -5.60 1.46
N GLY A 160 -4.67 -6.31 2.35
CA GLY A 160 -3.28 -6.01 2.72
C GLY A 160 -2.32 -6.07 1.54
N LYS A 161 -2.54 -6.98 0.59
CA LYS A 161 -1.77 -7.02 -0.66
C LYS A 161 -1.90 -5.73 -1.47
N ALA A 162 -3.12 -5.15 -1.51
CA ALA A 162 -3.35 -3.90 -2.20
C ALA A 162 -2.65 -2.73 -1.49
N ILE A 163 -2.67 -2.68 -0.16
CA ILE A 163 -1.95 -1.67 0.63
C ILE A 163 -0.44 -1.79 0.39
N LEU A 164 0.12 -2.99 0.49
CA LEU A 164 1.55 -3.24 0.24
C LEU A 164 1.97 -2.85 -1.19
N ASP A 165 1.13 -3.13 -2.20
CA ASP A 165 1.41 -2.69 -3.57
C ASP A 165 1.55 -1.16 -3.66
N LYS A 166 0.67 -0.41 -2.95
CA LYS A 166 0.73 1.06 -2.91
C LYS A 166 1.95 1.56 -2.15
N LEU A 167 2.24 1.02 -0.99
CA LEU A 167 3.41 1.40 -0.19
C LEU A 167 4.72 1.12 -0.93
N ARG A 168 4.84 -0.05 -1.58
CA ARG A 168 6.01 -0.39 -2.39
C ARG A 168 6.21 0.55 -3.59
N LYS A 169 5.13 1.03 -4.21
CA LYS A 169 5.19 2.02 -5.29
C LYS A 169 5.49 3.42 -4.78
N ALA A 170 5.08 3.74 -3.57
CA ALA A 170 5.36 5.02 -2.93
C ALA A 170 6.79 5.09 -2.37
N SER A 171 7.45 3.96 -2.15
CA SER A 171 8.82 3.84 -1.60
C SER A 171 9.91 3.59 -2.66
N SER A 172 9.56 3.64 -3.94
CA SER A 172 10.48 3.41 -5.08
C SER A 172 10.96 4.69 -5.72
#